data_59f95bb54fb1de7894ae26151bbd798e
#
_entry.id   59f95bb54fb1de7894ae26151bbd798e
#
_cell.length_a   1.000
_cell.length_b   1.000
_cell.length_c   1.000
_cell.angle_alpha   90.00
_cell.angle_beta   90.00
_cell.angle_gamma   90.00
#
_symmetry.space_group_name_H-M   'P 1'
#
loop_
_entity.id
_entity.type
_entity.pdbx_description
1 polymer ?
#
loop_
_entity_poly.entity_id
_entity_poly.type
_entity_poly.pdbx_seq_one_letter_code
_entity_poly.pdbx_strand_id
1 'polypeptide(L)'
;MALMWTWVKKRFSFEVILRIVADTILINLAIITSLAVRLLYIVGFVNPQANLDYNQLFWDYLRDYGNSAWLITLICLIVFSLSGFYTYGRFYRGRYKVIIVVQAVSLAYLIFGLLTYLSQGLFFGFLKGFPTLSRGALVLSWALSIMLLVAARAWASVWENVMRVERSLGYRAEERKIRNVLVIGGAGYIGSALLPKLLDKGYRVRVLDLLLYGTEPIEKWLEHSHLEVMQADFRQIDKVVEAMRDIDAVIHLGGIVGDPACALDEALTVDINLMATRMIAEVAKGSGVGHFIFASTCSVYGASDHMLDERSVLNPVSLYARSKIASEKVLLKMADERFSPVILRFGTIYGLSGRTRFDLVINLLTAKAFVDEEITIFGGEQWRPFLHVDDAARAVMQVLGAPLGTVRNQVYNVGSNEQNYTIHQIGEMIQQHVPGAALVSHGEDIDPRNYWVNFNKIGRSLGFSPKWTVDEGIDQVIEAIRSGKVVDYRDARYSNVKYLTEQGIFRLAREENGWAYQLLYETSPEANLLVDM
;
A
#
# COMPACT_ATOMS: atom_id res chain seq x y z
N MET A 1 7.46 -16.69 -33.66
CA MET A 1 8.42 -17.48 -32.87
C MET A 1 9.07 -16.71 -31.73
N ALA A 2 9.54 -15.47 -31.90
CA ALA A 2 10.15 -14.67 -30.81
C ALA A 2 9.22 -14.37 -29.63
N LEU A 3 7.93 -14.06 -29.87
CA LEU A 3 6.92 -13.81 -28.83
C LEU A 3 6.58 -15.06 -28.00
N MET A 4 6.62 -16.24 -28.62
CA MET A 4 6.39 -17.52 -27.93
C MET A 4 7.60 -17.88 -27.03
N TRP A 5 8.81 -17.53 -27.44
CA TRP A 5 10.04 -17.75 -26.67
C TRP A 5 10.17 -16.83 -25.45
N THR A 6 9.73 -15.57 -25.56
CA THR A 6 9.68 -14.62 -24.42
C THR A 6 8.60 -15.01 -23.41
N TRP A 7 7.47 -15.57 -23.86
CA TRP A 7 6.40 -16.07 -23.01
C TRP A 7 6.83 -17.32 -22.21
N VAL A 8 7.57 -18.24 -22.86
CA VAL A 8 8.15 -19.44 -22.21
C VAL A 8 9.23 -19.04 -21.18
N LYS A 9 10.12 -18.07 -21.51
CA LYS A 9 11.15 -17.59 -20.57
C LYS A 9 10.58 -16.91 -19.30
N LYS A 10 9.42 -16.26 -19.39
CA LYS A 10 8.75 -15.61 -18.24
C LYS A 10 8.03 -16.61 -17.33
N ARG A 11 7.72 -17.81 -17.80
CA ARG A 11 6.98 -18.84 -17.07
C ARG A 11 7.84 -19.86 -16.32
N PHE A 12 9.11 -20.04 -16.71
CA PHE A 12 10.06 -20.93 -16.07
C PHE A 12 11.21 -20.13 -15.45
N SER A 13 10.94 -19.50 -14.29
CA SER A 13 12.03 -18.98 -13.47
C SER A 13 12.81 -20.16 -12.86
N PHE A 14 14.11 -19.98 -12.63
CA PHE A 14 14.97 -20.97 -11.99
C PHE A 14 14.35 -21.52 -10.68
N GLU A 15 13.64 -20.67 -9.94
CA GLU A 15 12.92 -21.08 -8.71
C GLU A 15 11.78 -22.06 -8.96
N VAL A 16 11.05 -21.95 -10.06
CA VAL A 16 9.97 -22.90 -10.41
C VAL A 16 10.56 -24.25 -10.73
N ILE A 17 11.65 -24.31 -11.48
CA ILE A 17 12.36 -25.55 -11.80
C ILE A 17 12.86 -26.20 -10.51
N LEU A 18 13.48 -25.44 -9.60
CA LEU A 18 13.96 -25.95 -8.33
C LEU A 18 12.84 -26.53 -7.47
N ARG A 19 11.66 -25.91 -7.45
CA ARG A 19 10.47 -26.41 -6.73
C ARG A 19 9.95 -27.70 -7.34
N ILE A 20 9.87 -27.81 -8.65
CA ILE A 20 9.45 -29.03 -9.35
C ILE A 20 10.40 -30.19 -9.01
N VAL A 21 11.72 -29.95 -9.05
CA VAL A 21 12.73 -30.93 -8.69
C VAL A 21 12.60 -31.37 -7.23
N ALA A 22 12.44 -30.41 -6.31
CA ALA A 22 12.27 -30.72 -4.89
C ALA A 22 11.00 -31.54 -4.63
N ASP A 23 9.86 -31.16 -5.20
CA ASP A 23 8.60 -31.91 -5.06
C ASP A 23 8.74 -33.34 -5.66
N THR A 24 9.41 -33.49 -6.79
CA THR A 24 9.72 -34.77 -7.41
C THR A 24 10.54 -35.67 -6.46
N ILE A 25 11.60 -35.13 -5.86
CA ILE A 25 12.43 -35.87 -4.91
C ILE A 25 11.62 -36.30 -3.68
N LEU A 26 10.80 -35.42 -3.11
CA LEU A 26 10.02 -35.72 -1.91
C LEU A 26 8.94 -36.78 -2.15
N ILE A 27 8.26 -36.73 -3.31
CA ILE A 27 7.29 -37.76 -3.69
C ILE A 27 7.97 -39.12 -3.84
N ASN A 28 9.10 -39.17 -4.56
CA ASN A 28 9.83 -40.43 -4.76
C ASN A 28 10.41 -40.98 -3.45
N LEU A 29 10.90 -40.11 -2.55
CA LEU A 29 11.34 -40.49 -1.22
C LEU A 29 10.19 -41.09 -0.41
N ALA A 30 8.98 -40.53 -0.49
CA ALA A 30 7.80 -41.08 0.18
C ALA A 30 7.45 -42.50 -0.33
N ILE A 31 7.52 -42.71 -1.66
CA ILE A 31 7.25 -44.03 -2.27
C ILE A 31 8.29 -45.05 -1.84
N ILE A 32 9.59 -44.73 -1.95
CA ILE A 32 10.69 -45.61 -1.55
C ILE A 32 10.56 -45.98 -0.07
N THR A 33 10.34 -44.98 0.79
CA THR A 33 10.18 -45.22 2.25
C THR A 33 8.98 -46.10 2.54
N SER A 34 7.86 -45.93 1.84
CA SER A 34 6.66 -46.76 2.04
C SER A 34 6.89 -48.21 1.64
N LEU A 35 7.62 -48.44 0.55
CA LEU A 35 8.01 -49.78 0.11
C LEU A 35 9.00 -50.45 1.08
N ALA A 36 10.00 -49.69 1.57
CA ALA A 36 10.96 -50.16 2.55
C ALA A 36 10.29 -50.55 3.89
N VAL A 37 9.39 -49.68 4.41
CA VAL A 37 8.62 -49.99 5.63
C VAL A 37 7.77 -51.24 5.45
N ARG A 38 7.14 -51.42 4.30
CA ARG A 38 6.36 -52.61 4.00
C ARG A 38 7.23 -53.87 3.91
N LEU A 39 8.40 -53.77 3.26
CA LEU A 39 9.35 -54.87 3.18
C LEU A 39 9.76 -55.34 4.60
N LEU A 40 10.15 -54.39 5.45
CA LEU A 40 10.51 -54.64 6.85
C LEU A 40 9.36 -55.28 7.64
N TYR A 41 8.11 -54.79 7.40
CA TYR A 41 6.93 -55.37 8.05
C TYR A 41 6.69 -56.81 7.64
N ILE A 42 6.81 -57.17 6.35
CA ILE A 42 6.64 -58.55 5.87
C ILE A 42 7.71 -59.48 6.43
N VAL A 43 8.97 -59.02 6.39
CA VAL A 43 10.11 -59.82 6.89
C VAL A 43 10.05 -60.00 8.41
N GLY A 44 9.71 -58.95 9.17
CA GLY A 44 9.78 -58.95 10.62
C GLY A 44 8.55 -59.53 11.33
N PHE A 45 7.34 -59.35 10.74
CA PHE A 45 6.10 -59.64 11.46
C PHE A 45 5.16 -60.62 10.78
N VAL A 46 5.13 -60.69 9.43
CA VAL A 46 4.15 -61.55 8.73
C VAL A 46 4.67 -62.94 8.52
N ASN A 47 5.96 -63.12 8.20
CA ASN A 47 6.56 -64.41 7.95
C ASN A 47 7.98 -64.55 8.56
N PRO A 48 8.15 -64.53 9.88
CA PRO A 48 9.47 -64.55 10.51
C PRO A 48 10.20 -65.93 10.39
N GLN A 49 9.50 -66.99 9.93
CA GLN A 49 10.05 -68.33 9.79
C GLN A 49 10.05 -68.86 8.34
N ALA A 50 9.64 -68.09 7.36
CA ALA A 50 9.67 -68.54 5.98
C ALA A 50 11.10 -68.44 5.41
N ASN A 51 11.55 -69.47 4.66
CA ASN A 51 12.73 -69.34 3.80
C ASN A 51 12.47 -68.39 2.64
N LEU A 52 12.46 -67.10 2.95
CA LEU A 52 12.27 -66.03 1.95
C LEU A 52 13.62 -65.78 1.27
N ASP A 53 13.64 -65.83 -0.05
CA ASP A 53 14.75 -65.25 -0.81
C ASP A 53 14.68 -63.76 -0.74
N TYR A 54 15.44 -63.15 0.19
CA TYR A 54 15.49 -61.70 0.43
C TYR A 54 15.95 -60.92 -0.81
N ASN A 55 16.80 -61.53 -1.66
CA ASN A 55 17.26 -60.93 -2.89
C ASN A 55 16.12 -60.82 -3.91
N GLN A 56 15.36 -61.90 -4.09
CA GLN A 56 14.22 -61.90 -5.02
C GLN A 56 13.16 -60.91 -4.55
N LEU A 57 12.84 -60.89 -3.26
CA LEU A 57 11.87 -59.96 -2.68
C LEU A 57 12.31 -58.48 -2.86
N PHE A 58 13.59 -58.17 -2.62
CA PHE A 58 14.15 -56.85 -2.85
C PHE A 58 14.02 -56.41 -4.31
N TRP A 59 14.36 -57.30 -5.27
CA TRP A 59 14.25 -56.97 -6.69
C TRP A 59 12.80 -56.81 -7.16
N ASP A 60 11.85 -57.53 -6.57
CA ASP A 60 10.42 -57.36 -6.86
C ASP A 60 9.92 -55.97 -6.39
N TYR A 61 10.31 -55.55 -5.19
CA TYR A 61 9.98 -54.19 -4.69
C TYR A 61 10.64 -53.09 -5.52
N LEU A 62 11.87 -53.27 -5.97
CA LEU A 62 12.56 -52.31 -6.84
C LEU A 62 11.88 -52.21 -8.22
N ARG A 63 11.39 -53.32 -8.74
CA ARG A 63 10.59 -53.38 -9.98
C ARG A 63 9.26 -52.67 -9.80
N ASP A 64 8.56 -52.88 -8.69
CA ASP A 64 7.31 -52.17 -8.36
C ASP A 64 7.52 -50.67 -8.29
N TYR A 65 8.63 -50.22 -7.68
CA TYR A 65 9.02 -48.82 -7.68
C TYR A 65 9.26 -48.30 -9.11
N GLY A 66 10.09 -48.94 -9.89
CA GLY A 66 10.42 -48.52 -11.26
C GLY A 66 9.18 -48.44 -12.15
N ASN A 67 8.22 -49.32 -11.97
CA ASN A 67 6.98 -49.34 -12.75
C ASN A 67 6.00 -48.24 -12.32
N SER A 68 5.90 -47.90 -11.04
CA SER A 68 4.81 -47.09 -10.50
C SER A 68 5.19 -45.63 -10.18
N ALA A 69 6.45 -45.40 -9.78
CA ALA A 69 6.89 -44.11 -9.25
C ALA A 69 6.81 -42.96 -10.27
N TRP A 70 7.20 -43.25 -11.52
CA TRP A 70 7.17 -42.24 -12.60
C TRP A 70 5.75 -41.74 -12.86
N LEU A 71 4.76 -42.63 -12.84
CA LEU A 71 3.37 -42.33 -13.13
C LEU A 71 2.74 -41.51 -11.99
N ILE A 72 2.94 -41.96 -10.73
CA ILE A 72 2.47 -41.21 -9.55
C ILE A 72 3.09 -39.80 -9.55
N THR A 73 4.40 -39.70 -9.80
CA THR A 73 5.11 -38.42 -9.85
C THR A 73 4.53 -37.50 -10.95
N LEU A 74 4.30 -38.06 -12.14
CA LEU A 74 3.72 -37.28 -13.25
C LEU A 74 2.33 -36.76 -12.90
N ILE A 75 1.46 -37.59 -12.36
CA ILE A 75 0.10 -37.19 -11.95
C ILE A 75 0.18 -36.09 -10.87
N CYS A 76 1.05 -36.29 -9.84
CA CYS A 76 1.26 -35.25 -8.82
C CYS A 76 1.71 -33.92 -9.41
N LEU A 77 2.69 -33.91 -10.30
CA LEU A 77 3.19 -32.67 -10.92
C LEU A 77 2.12 -31.96 -11.77
N ILE A 78 1.29 -32.71 -12.48
CA ILE A 78 0.16 -32.17 -13.25
C ILE A 78 -0.85 -31.54 -12.29
N VAL A 79 -1.30 -32.28 -11.27
CA VAL A 79 -2.27 -31.77 -10.28
C VAL A 79 -1.72 -30.56 -9.54
N PHE A 80 -0.44 -30.56 -9.16
CA PHE A 80 0.22 -29.43 -8.49
C PHE A 80 0.29 -28.21 -9.41
N SER A 81 0.57 -28.40 -10.69
CA SER A 81 0.55 -27.30 -11.68
C SER A 81 -0.84 -26.69 -11.81
N LEU A 82 -1.90 -27.51 -11.91
CA LEU A 82 -3.28 -27.08 -11.98
C LEU A 82 -3.76 -26.42 -10.68
N SER A 83 -3.25 -26.88 -9.53
CA SER A 83 -3.56 -26.32 -8.20
C SER A 83 -2.76 -25.04 -7.89
N GLY A 84 -1.97 -24.53 -8.84
CA GLY A 84 -1.25 -23.25 -8.70
C GLY A 84 0.05 -23.31 -7.87
N PHE A 85 0.61 -24.51 -7.60
CA PHE A 85 1.87 -24.67 -6.83
C PHE A 85 3.06 -23.97 -7.47
N TYR A 86 3.06 -23.82 -8.79
CA TYR A 86 4.15 -23.27 -9.58
C TYR A 86 3.85 -21.89 -10.16
N THR A 87 2.73 -21.27 -9.75
CA THR A 87 2.36 -19.92 -10.18
C THR A 87 2.64 -18.89 -9.09
N TYR A 88 3.11 -17.70 -9.48
CA TYR A 88 3.22 -16.52 -8.62
C TYR A 88 1.84 -15.89 -8.42
N GLY A 89 0.96 -16.49 -7.61
CA GLY A 89 -0.40 -16.00 -7.40
C GLY A 89 -0.72 -15.68 -5.94
N ARG A 90 -1.64 -14.70 -5.75
CA ARG A 90 -2.16 -14.22 -4.44
C ARG A 90 -2.72 -15.33 -3.54
N PHE A 91 -3.14 -16.46 -4.10
CA PHE A 91 -3.75 -17.59 -3.37
C PHE A 91 -2.77 -18.38 -2.51
N TYR A 92 -1.45 -18.19 -2.68
CA TYR A 92 -0.43 -18.99 -1.98
C TYR A 92 0.09 -18.36 -0.67
N ARG A 93 -0.48 -17.23 -0.20
CA ARG A 93 -0.10 -16.58 1.07
C ARG A 93 -1.14 -16.88 2.16
N GLY A 94 -0.76 -17.65 3.20
CA GLY A 94 -1.55 -17.77 4.42
C GLY A 94 -1.80 -19.22 4.92
N ARG A 95 -2.76 -19.35 5.85
CA ARG A 95 -3.14 -20.60 6.56
C ARG A 95 -3.63 -21.73 5.63
N TYR A 96 -4.00 -21.42 4.39
CA TYR A 96 -4.53 -22.38 3.41
C TYR A 96 -3.46 -23.24 2.72
N LYS A 97 -2.17 -22.97 2.90
CA LYS A 97 -1.09 -23.72 2.25
C LYS A 97 -1.14 -25.23 2.54
N VAL A 98 -1.40 -25.61 3.79
CA VAL A 98 -1.46 -27.01 4.21
C VAL A 98 -2.66 -27.71 3.58
N ILE A 99 -3.84 -27.08 3.61
CA ILE A 99 -5.08 -27.62 3.05
C ILE A 99 -4.93 -27.88 1.54
N ILE A 100 -4.36 -26.95 0.81
CA ILE A 100 -4.13 -27.09 -0.64
C ILE A 100 -3.16 -28.24 -0.93
N VAL A 101 -2.10 -28.41 -0.12
CA VAL A 101 -1.18 -29.56 -0.27
C VAL A 101 -1.91 -30.86 -0.04
N VAL A 102 -2.68 -30.99 1.05
CA VAL A 102 -3.46 -32.18 1.37
C VAL A 102 -4.45 -32.51 0.25
N GLN A 103 -5.19 -31.51 -0.25
CA GLN A 103 -6.16 -31.71 -1.33
C GLN A 103 -5.49 -32.15 -2.64
N ALA A 104 -4.40 -31.48 -3.05
CA ALA A 104 -3.71 -31.78 -4.29
C ALA A 104 -3.06 -33.16 -4.28
N VAL A 105 -2.38 -33.53 -3.18
CA VAL A 105 -1.78 -34.86 -3.03
C VAL A 105 -2.87 -35.93 -3.00
N SER A 106 -3.95 -35.72 -2.22
CA SER A 106 -5.04 -36.68 -2.13
C SER A 106 -5.74 -36.87 -3.49
N LEU A 107 -5.96 -35.80 -4.25
CA LEU A 107 -6.53 -35.89 -5.59
C LEU A 107 -5.61 -36.68 -6.53
N ALA A 108 -4.30 -36.44 -6.51
CA ALA A 108 -3.33 -37.12 -7.36
C ALA A 108 -3.28 -38.64 -7.05
N TYR A 109 -3.25 -39.01 -5.77
CA TYR A 109 -3.27 -40.41 -5.35
C TYR A 109 -4.61 -41.10 -5.61
N LEU A 110 -5.71 -40.38 -5.53
CA LEU A 110 -7.04 -40.87 -5.91
C LEU A 110 -7.11 -41.19 -7.40
N ILE A 111 -6.59 -40.29 -8.25
CA ILE A 111 -6.51 -40.51 -9.71
C ILE A 111 -5.66 -41.73 -10.01
N PHE A 112 -4.48 -41.85 -9.39
CA PHE A 112 -3.63 -43.02 -9.58
C PHE A 112 -4.33 -44.33 -9.12
N GLY A 113 -4.97 -44.32 -7.95
CA GLY A 113 -5.72 -45.47 -7.43
C GLY A 113 -6.87 -45.88 -8.32
N LEU A 114 -7.61 -44.89 -8.88
CA LEU A 114 -8.68 -45.17 -9.82
C LEU A 114 -8.17 -45.78 -11.13
N LEU A 115 -7.09 -45.23 -11.69
CA LEU A 115 -6.47 -45.76 -12.91
C LEU A 115 -5.98 -47.18 -12.73
N THR A 116 -5.33 -47.50 -11.57
CA THR A 116 -4.89 -48.88 -11.26
C THR A 116 -6.05 -49.83 -11.03
N TYR A 117 -7.15 -49.37 -10.42
CA TYR A 117 -8.37 -50.17 -10.24
C TYR A 117 -9.02 -50.51 -11.58
N LEU A 118 -9.20 -49.50 -12.44
CA LEU A 118 -9.80 -49.68 -13.76
C LEU A 118 -8.96 -50.56 -14.68
N SER A 119 -7.62 -50.57 -14.51
CA SER A 119 -6.71 -51.42 -15.28
C SER A 119 -6.83 -52.93 -14.94
N GLN A 120 -7.32 -53.25 -13.75
CA GLN A 120 -7.54 -54.63 -13.30
C GLN A 120 -8.93 -55.15 -13.72
N GLY A 121 -9.83 -54.28 -14.17
CA GLY A 121 -11.18 -54.67 -14.59
C GLY A 121 -11.26 -55.09 -16.05
N LEU A 122 -12.23 -55.97 -16.35
CA LEU A 122 -12.47 -56.56 -17.71
C LEU A 122 -12.85 -55.54 -18.81
N PHE A 123 -13.13 -54.28 -18.46
CA PHE A 123 -13.74 -53.30 -19.37
C PHE A 123 -12.76 -52.51 -20.24
N PHE A 124 -11.48 -52.40 -19.93
CA PHE A 124 -10.53 -51.59 -20.68
C PHE A 124 -9.25 -52.36 -21.05
N GLY A 125 -9.34 -53.15 -22.09
CA GLY A 125 -8.23 -53.98 -22.58
C GLY A 125 -6.91 -53.21 -22.90
N PHE A 126 -7.00 -51.92 -23.22
CA PHE A 126 -5.85 -51.07 -23.52
C PHE A 126 -5.07 -50.61 -22.25
N LEU A 127 -5.65 -50.82 -21.04
CA LEU A 127 -5.00 -50.52 -19.76
C LEU A 127 -4.35 -51.77 -19.14
N LYS A 128 -4.35 -52.90 -19.82
CA LYS A 128 -3.67 -54.13 -19.32
C LYS A 128 -2.17 -53.86 -19.20
N GLY A 129 -1.65 -54.06 -17.98
CA GLY A 129 -0.23 -53.84 -17.67
C GLY A 129 0.05 -52.46 -17.03
N PHE A 130 -0.98 -51.74 -16.61
CA PHE A 130 -0.80 -50.50 -15.88
C PHE A 130 -0.06 -50.76 -14.54
N PRO A 131 0.90 -49.90 -14.15
CA PRO A 131 1.67 -50.04 -12.94
C PRO A 131 0.77 -50.07 -11.70
N THR A 132 0.99 -51.03 -10.82
CA THR A 132 0.23 -51.17 -9.57
C THR A 132 1.16 -51.06 -8.37
N LEU A 133 0.70 -50.36 -7.34
CA LEU A 133 1.33 -50.39 -6.01
C LEU A 133 0.42 -51.19 -5.06
N SER A 134 1.03 -51.87 -4.14
CA SER A 134 0.25 -52.57 -3.12
C SER A 134 -0.55 -51.59 -2.27
N ARG A 135 -1.80 -51.94 -1.88
CA ARG A 135 -2.72 -51.04 -1.15
C ARG A 135 -2.08 -50.37 0.07
N GLY A 136 -1.33 -51.14 0.87
CA GLY A 136 -0.64 -50.60 2.06
C GLY A 136 0.48 -49.61 1.71
N ALA A 137 1.28 -49.89 0.67
CA ALA A 137 2.31 -48.98 0.21
C ALA A 137 1.70 -47.69 -0.40
N LEU A 138 0.56 -47.80 -1.08
CA LEU A 138 -0.14 -46.65 -1.64
C LEU A 138 -0.64 -45.68 -0.54
N VAL A 139 -1.30 -46.19 0.50
CA VAL A 139 -1.79 -45.40 1.63
C VAL A 139 -0.63 -44.78 2.41
N LEU A 140 0.42 -45.57 2.67
CA LEU A 140 1.57 -45.05 3.41
C LEU A 140 2.34 -43.99 2.61
N SER A 141 2.53 -44.20 1.30
CA SER A 141 3.19 -43.21 0.45
C SER A 141 2.36 -41.93 0.29
N TRP A 142 1.03 -42.00 0.27
CA TRP A 142 0.14 -40.86 0.33
C TRP A 142 0.35 -40.03 1.60
N ALA A 143 0.31 -40.69 2.78
CA ALA A 143 0.50 -40.02 4.07
C ALA A 143 1.91 -39.38 4.18
N LEU A 144 2.95 -40.10 3.78
CA LEU A 144 4.34 -39.63 3.78
C LEU A 144 4.53 -38.44 2.79
N SER A 145 3.91 -38.52 1.61
CA SER A 145 3.99 -37.39 0.65
C SER A 145 3.38 -36.11 1.22
N ILE A 146 2.21 -36.20 1.87
CA ILE A 146 1.60 -35.06 2.55
C ILE A 146 2.55 -34.52 3.63
N MET A 147 3.05 -35.40 4.51
CA MET A 147 3.92 -35.03 5.62
C MET A 147 5.20 -34.33 5.12
N LEU A 148 5.91 -34.93 4.16
CA LEU A 148 7.16 -34.37 3.63
C LEU A 148 6.96 -33.06 2.90
N LEU A 149 5.91 -32.96 2.07
CA LEU A 149 5.62 -31.73 1.33
C LEU A 149 5.17 -30.59 2.26
N VAL A 150 4.38 -30.87 3.30
CA VAL A 150 4.00 -29.87 4.32
C VAL A 150 5.21 -29.46 5.14
N ALA A 151 6.03 -30.42 5.60
CA ALA A 151 7.25 -30.13 6.35
C ALA A 151 8.25 -29.29 5.55
N ALA A 152 8.47 -29.60 4.27
CA ALA A 152 9.34 -28.81 3.40
C ALA A 152 8.85 -27.36 3.22
N ARG A 153 7.55 -27.16 3.10
CA ARG A 153 6.98 -25.82 2.99
C ARG A 153 7.00 -25.05 4.31
N ALA A 154 6.79 -25.72 5.44
CA ALA A 154 6.96 -25.15 6.76
C ALA A 154 8.42 -24.74 6.99
N TRP A 155 9.37 -25.64 6.67
CA TRP A 155 10.80 -25.36 6.75
C TRP A 155 11.22 -24.18 5.88
N ALA A 156 10.77 -24.12 4.62
CA ALA A 156 11.05 -22.98 3.73
C ALA A 156 10.55 -21.67 4.33
N SER A 157 9.38 -21.65 4.98
CA SER A 157 8.85 -20.45 5.63
C SER A 157 9.64 -20.05 6.89
N VAL A 158 10.12 -21.03 7.66
CA VAL A 158 11.01 -20.79 8.81
C VAL A 158 12.35 -20.26 8.33
N TRP A 159 12.93 -20.89 7.29
CA TRP A 159 14.19 -20.46 6.68
C TRP A 159 14.12 -19.05 6.10
N GLU A 160 13.03 -18.72 5.40
CA GLU A 160 12.77 -17.35 4.94
C GLU A 160 12.74 -16.35 6.12
N ASN A 161 12.16 -16.74 7.24
CA ASN A 161 12.12 -15.89 8.44
C ASN A 161 13.51 -15.76 9.08
N VAL A 162 14.27 -16.84 9.20
CA VAL A 162 15.65 -16.82 9.73
C VAL A 162 16.57 -15.99 8.83
N MET A 163 16.55 -16.25 7.51
CA MET A 163 17.33 -15.48 6.55
C MET A 163 16.90 -14.00 6.47
N ARG A 164 15.64 -13.71 6.78
CA ARG A 164 15.13 -12.34 6.90
C ARG A 164 15.75 -11.64 8.10
N VAL A 165 15.83 -12.32 9.24
CA VAL A 165 16.48 -11.82 10.45
C VAL A 165 18.00 -11.67 10.24
N GLU A 166 18.69 -12.63 9.64
CA GLU A 166 20.12 -12.53 9.34
C GLU A 166 20.43 -11.43 8.33
N ARG A 167 19.61 -11.27 7.28
CA ARG A 167 19.75 -10.16 6.34
C ARG A 167 19.48 -8.82 7.00
N SER A 168 18.57 -8.75 7.98
CA SER A 168 18.35 -7.53 8.77
C SER A 168 19.53 -7.19 9.69
N LEU A 169 20.28 -8.20 10.14
CA LEU A 169 21.49 -8.03 10.94
C LEU A 169 22.75 -7.78 10.09
N GLY A 170 22.79 -8.32 8.86
CA GLY A 170 23.91 -8.16 7.92
C GLY A 170 23.74 -7.02 6.92
N TYR A 171 22.53 -6.53 6.71
CA TYR A 171 22.22 -5.39 5.87
C TYR A 171 22.43 -4.10 6.70
N ARG A 172 23.68 -3.71 6.94
CA ARG A 172 24.00 -2.29 6.84
C ARG A 172 23.64 -1.93 5.42
N ALA A 173 22.39 -1.48 5.22
CA ALA A 173 22.02 -0.82 3.99
C ALA A 173 23.08 0.26 3.79
N GLU A 174 23.92 0.13 2.77
CA GLU A 174 24.57 1.30 2.21
C GLU A 174 23.42 2.28 2.04
N GLU A 175 23.46 3.38 2.81
CA GLU A 175 22.43 4.42 2.78
C GLU A 175 22.39 4.92 1.35
N ARG A 176 21.46 4.37 0.58
CA ARG A 176 21.29 4.75 -0.83
C ARG A 176 20.95 6.22 -0.80
N LYS A 177 21.89 7.06 -1.19
CA LYS A 177 21.72 8.50 -1.16
C LYS A 177 20.52 8.86 -2.01
N ILE A 178 19.45 9.34 -1.39
CA ILE A 178 18.25 9.80 -2.09
C ILE A 178 18.67 10.97 -2.99
N ARG A 179 18.36 10.87 -4.29
CA ARG A 179 18.62 11.90 -5.30
C ARG A 179 17.36 12.30 -6.05
N ASN A 180 16.54 11.30 -6.40
CA ASN A 180 15.33 11.46 -7.19
C ASN A 180 14.11 11.24 -6.30
N VAL A 181 13.26 12.25 -6.20
CA VAL A 181 12.08 12.26 -5.34
C VAL A 181 10.83 12.44 -6.19
N LEU A 182 9.86 11.54 -6.05
CA LEU A 182 8.54 11.69 -6.61
C LEU A 182 7.63 12.35 -5.57
N VAL A 183 7.04 13.48 -5.93
CA VAL A 183 6.02 14.17 -5.11
C VAL A 183 4.67 14.03 -5.79
N ILE A 184 3.78 13.26 -5.19
CA ILE A 184 2.40 13.10 -5.66
C ILE A 184 1.54 14.15 -4.96
N GLY A 185 0.86 15.01 -5.72
CA GLY A 185 0.15 16.17 -5.18
C GLY A 185 1.10 17.37 -4.93
N GLY A 186 2.15 17.52 -5.76
CA GLY A 186 3.18 18.54 -5.59
C GLY A 186 2.74 19.97 -5.87
N ALA A 187 1.69 20.17 -6.67
CA ALA A 187 1.08 21.48 -6.91
C ALA A 187 -0.01 21.85 -5.88
N GLY A 188 -0.24 21.01 -4.88
CA GLY A 188 -1.19 21.24 -3.78
C GLY A 188 -0.65 22.20 -2.71
N TYR A 189 -1.42 22.36 -1.60
CA TYR A 189 -1.12 23.30 -0.52
C TYR A 189 0.23 23.02 0.16
N ILE A 190 0.46 21.79 0.65
CA ILE A 190 1.76 21.41 1.25
C ILE A 190 2.84 21.26 0.16
N GLY A 191 2.46 20.69 -0.99
CA GLY A 191 3.39 20.42 -2.09
C GLY A 191 4.08 21.66 -2.61
N SER A 192 3.35 22.75 -2.82
CA SER A 192 3.90 24.02 -3.31
C SER A 192 4.82 24.73 -2.29
N ALA A 193 4.67 24.46 -0.99
CA ALA A 193 5.61 24.91 0.05
C ALA A 193 6.85 23.99 0.17
N LEU A 194 6.71 22.71 -0.17
CA LEU A 194 7.77 21.71 -0.10
C LEU A 194 8.72 21.77 -1.30
N LEU A 195 8.17 22.00 -2.50
CA LEU A 195 8.92 21.96 -3.76
C LEU A 195 10.18 22.83 -3.75
N PRO A 196 10.16 24.13 -3.36
CA PRO A 196 11.37 24.95 -3.29
C PRO A 196 12.42 24.35 -2.36
N LYS A 197 12.02 23.80 -1.21
CA LYS A 197 12.95 23.21 -0.24
C LYS A 197 13.66 21.97 -0.77
N LEU A 198 12.98 21.15 -1.58
CA LEU A 198 13.57 19.99 -2.25
C LEU A 198 14.58 20.45 -3.31
N LEU A 199 14.22 21.42 -4.14
CA LEU A 199 15.07 21.95 -5.20
C LEU A 199 16.32 22.64 -4.63
N ASP A 200 16.17 23.46 -3.59
CA ASP A 200 17.27 24.13 -2.89
C ASP A 200 18.26 23.15 -2.24
N LYS A 201 17.79 21.96 -1.85
CA LYS A 201 18.65 20.87 -1.35
C LYS A 201 19.30 20.05 -2.47
N GLY A 202 19.03 20.35 -3.73
CA GLY A 202 19.61 19.71 -4.90
C GLY A 202 18.99 18.36 -5.25
N TYR A 203 17.80 18.04 -4.74
CA TYR A 203 17.05 16.87 -5.20
C TYR A 203 16.56 17.06 -6.64
N ARG A 204 16.53 15.98 -7.40
CA ARG A 204 15.75 15.93 -8.64
C ARG A 204 14.33 15.56 -8.27
N VAL A 205 13.39 16.42 -8.60
CA VAL A 205 11.99 16.28 -8.21
C VAL A 205 11.13 16.00 -9.41
N ARG A 206 10.39 14.92 -9.36
CA ARG A 206 9.28 14.67 -10.27
C ARG A 206 7.98 14.92 -9.52
N VAL A 207 7.14 15.78 -10.05
CA VAL A 207 5.78 16.05 -9.55
C VAL A 207 4.80 15.25 -10.39
N LEU A 208 3.97 14.43 -9.76
CA LEU A 208 2.79 13.81 -10.37
C LEU A 208 1.55 14.47 -9.78
N ASP A 209 0.85 15.26 -10.58
CA ASP A 209 -0.31 16.05 -10.14
C ASP A 209 -1.32 16.16 -11.29
N LEU A 210 -2.60 16.16 -10.95
CA LEU A 210 -3.65 16.40 -11.93
C LEU A 210 -3.68 17.87 -12.39
N LEU A 211 -3.02 18.76 -11.64
CA LEU A 211 -3.06 20.22 -11.80
C LEU A 211 -4.49 20.76 -11.77
N LEU A 212 -5.27 20.20 -10.83
CA LEU A 212 -6.68 20.56 -10.66
C LEU A 212 -6.86 22.07 -10.45
N TYR A 213 -5.91 22.68 -9.74
CA TYR A 213 -5.88 24.12 -9.42
C TYR A 213 -4.94 24.93 -10.34
N GLY A 214 -4.59 24.39 -11.51
CA GLY A 214 -3.65 25.04 -12.43
C GLY A 214 -2.17 24.81 -12.07
N THR A 215 -1.30 25.51 -12.78
CA THR A 215 0.16 25.50 -12.60
C THR A 215 0.68 26.64 -11.74
N GLU A 216 -0.13 27.69 -11.51
CA GLU A 216 0.25 28.90 -10.78
C GLU A 216 0.88 28.61 -9.40
N PRO A 217 0.44 27.58 -8.64
CA PRO A 217 1.08 27.25 -7.36
C PRO A 217 2.57 26.94 -7.42
N ILE A 218 3.05 26.49 -8.56
CA ILE A 218 4.44 26.05 -8.78
C ILE A 218 5.11 26.76 -9.96
N GLU A 219 4.47 27.75 -10.56
CA GLU A 219 4.88 28.44 -11.79
C GLU A 219 6.35 28.91 -11.75
N LYS A 220 6.78 29.49 -10.63
CA LYS A 220 8.16 29.99 -10.44
C LYS A 220 9.25 28.91 -10.61
N TRP A 221 8.88 27.65 -10.54
CA TRP A 221 9.80 26.51 -10.55
C TRP A 221 9.73 25.67 -11.81
N LEU A 222 8.76 25.92 -12.72
CA LEU A 222 8.53 25.11 -13.91
C LEU A 222 9.75 25.01 -14.83
N GLU A 223 10.57 26.04 -14.88
CA GLU A 223 11.80 26.06 -15.70
C GLU A 223 13.05 25.55 -14.95
N HIS A 224 12.89 25.09 -13.70
CA HIS A 224 14.03 24.62 -12.91
C HIS A 224 14.55 23.29 -13.45
N SER A 225 15.86 23.19 -13.74
CA SER A 225 16.49 22.02 -14.38
C SER A 225 16.37 20.70 -13.63
N HIS A 226 16.07 20.74 -12.33
CA HIS A 226 15.85 19.57 -11.49
C HIS A 226 14.36 19.28 -11.25
N LEU A 227 13.45 19.96 -11.91
CA LEU A 227 12.01 19.72 -11.80
C LEU A 227 11.46 19.12 -13.08
N GLU A 228 10.72 18.05 -12.93
CA GLU A 228 9.89 17.44 -13.97
C GLU A 228 8.43 17.42 -13.48
N VAL A 229 7.49 17.93 -14.26
CA VAL A 229 6.07 17.95 -13.93
C VAL A 229 5.32 17.03 -14.88
N MET A 230 4.69 15.99 -14.33
CA MET A 230 3.80 15.09 -15.02
C MET A 230 2.35 15.44 -14.64
N GLN A 231 1.62 16.04 -15.58
CA GLN A 231 0.17 16.25 -15.43
C GLN A 231 -0.56 14.95 -15.71
N ALA A 232 -0.97 14.26 -14.66
CA ALA A 232 -1.73 13.02 -14.80
C ALA A 232 -2.49 12.67 -13.50
N ASP A 233 -3.52 11.84 -13.67
CA ASP A 233 -4.27 11.29 -12.56
C ASP A 233 -3.50 10.13 -11.92
N PHE A 234 -3.14 10.24 -10.66
CA PHE A 234 -2.43 9.21 -9.92
C PHE A 234 -3.27 7.95 -9.61
N ARG A 235 -4.54 7.91 -10.00
CA ARG A 235 -5.35 6.69 -10.02
C ARG A 235 -5.03 5.80 -11.23
N GLN A 236 -4.38 6.35 -12.25
CA GLN A 236 -3.97 5.61 -13.45
C GLN A 236 -2.65 4.88 -13.20
N ILE A 237 -2.71 3.54 -13.17
CA ILE A 237 -1.56 2.71 -12.81
C ILE A 237 -0.38 2.87 -13.79
N ASP A 238 -0.65 3.03 -15.07
CA ASP A 238 0.36 3.25 -16.12
C ASP A 238 1.13 4.56 -15.87
N LYS A 239 0.44 5.64 -15.49
CA LYS A 239 1.05 6.93 -15.15
C LYS A 239 1.87 6.86 -13.86
N VAL A 240 1.39 6.12 -12.86
CA VAL A 240 2.16 5.90 -11.63
C VAL A 240 3.41 5.06 -11.89
N VAL A 241 3.32 4.02 -12.72
CA VAL A 241 4.49 3.22 -13.13
C VAL A 241 5.50 4.06 -13.92
N GLU A 242 5.03 4.94 -14.81
CA GLU A 242 5.88 5.87 -15.55
C GLU A 242 6.57 6.87 -14.60
N ALA A 243 5.80 7.49 -13.69
CA ALA A 243 6.31 8.43 -12.70
C ALA A 243 7.32 7.80 -11.72
N MET A 244 7.25 6.48 -11.49
CA MET A 244 8.10 5.76 -10.54
C MET A 244 9.48 5.38 -11.08
N ARG A 245 9.77 5.62 -12.38
CA ARG A 245 11.07 5.29 -12.99
C ARG A 245 12.19 6.09 -12.34
N ASP A 246 13.23 5.39 -11.91
CA ASP A 246 14.46 5.97 -11.31
C ASP A 246 14.22 6.80 -10.04
N ILE A 247 13.14 6.54 -9.31
CA ILE A 247 12.80 7.21 -8.06
C ILE A 247 13.41 6.49 -6.86
N ASP A 248 14.03 7.26 -5.96
CA ASP A 248 14.61 6.77 -4.70
C ASP A 248 13.62 6.89 -3.53
N ALA A 249 12.80 7.95 -3.51
CA ALA A 249 11.81 8.22 -2.46
C ALA A 249 10.50 8.77 -3.02
N VAL A 250 9.38 8.41 -2.39
CA VAL A 250 8.05 8.92 -2.71
C VAL A 250 7.51 9.74 -1.54
N ILE A 251 6.99 10.93 -1.84
CA ILE A 251 6.23 11.78 -0.93
C ILE A 251 4.80 11.86 -1.46
N HIS A 252 3.86 11.23 -0.75
CA HIS A 252 2.46 11.18 -1.17
C HIS A 252 1.61 12.18 -0.37
N LEU A 253 1.34 13.32 -0.98
CA LEU A 253 0.51 14.42 -0.46
C LEU A 253 -0.86 14.49 -1.15
N GLY A 254 -1.02 13.78 -2.28
CA GLY A 254 -2.24 13.80 -3.09
C GLY A 254 -3.44 13.19 -2.36
N GLY A 255 -4.61 13.78 -2.57
CA GLY A 255 -5.87 13.31 -2.01
C GLY A 255 -6.92 14.42 -1.90
N ILE A 256 -8.18 14.04 -1.72
CA ILE A 256 -9.25 14.97 -1.31
C ILE A 256 -9.08 15.23 0.19
N VAL A 257 -9.00 16.50 0.58
CA VAL A 257 -8.66 16.91 1.94
C VAL A 257 -9.73 17.81 2.54
N GLY A 258 -10.11 17.50 3.77
CA GLY A 258 -11.13 18.20 4.54
C GLY A 258 -12.47 17.46 4.53
N ASP A 259 -13.15 17.46 5.70
CA ASP A 259 -14.37 16.69 5.89
C ASP A 259 -15.49 17.11 4.92
N PRO A 260 -15.76 18.43 4.71
CA PRO A 260 -16.80 18.83 3.77
C PRO A 260 -16.50 18.44 2.31
N ALA A 261 -15.23 18.49 1.89
CA ALA A 261 -14.83 18.12 0.53
C ALA A 261 -14.96 16.61 0.29
N CYS A 262 -14.59 15.80 1.29
CA CYS A 262 -14.74 14.34 1.24
C CYS A 262 -16.19 13.86 1.27
N ALA A 263 -17.09 14.66 1.86
CA ALA A 263 -18.52 14.33 1.93
C ALA A 263 -19.28 14.63 0.63
N LEU A 264 -18.70 15.39 -0.31
CA LEU A 264 -19.33 15.69 -1.60
C LEU A 264 -19.55 14.42 -2.45
N ASP A 265 -18.60 13.49 -2.42
CA ASP A 265 -18.69 12.19 -3.08
C ASP A 265 -17.85 11.16 -2.29
N GLU A 266 -18.56 10.27 -1.59
CA GLU A 266 -17.93 9.25 -0.76
C GLU A 266 -17.16 8.21 -1.57
N ALA A 267 -17.71 7.77 -2.71
CA ALA A 267 -17.08 6.77 -3.58
C ALA A 267 -15.78 7.31 -4.17
N LEU A 268 -15.82 8.54 -4.67
CA LEU A 268 -14.65 9.25 -5.18
C LEU A 268 -13.59 9.46 -4.09
N THR A 269 -14.01 9.80 -2.88
CA THR A 269 -13.09 9.94 -1.73
C THR A 269 -12.40 8.63 -1.40
N VAL A 270 -13.11 7.51 -1.38
CA VAL A 270 -12.52 6.17 -1.14
C VAL A 270 -11.55 5.80 -2.27
N ASP A 271 -11.94 6.04 -3.52
CA ASP A 271 -11.09 5.74 -4.69
C ASP A 271 -9.78 6.53 -4.63
N ILE A 272 -9.85 7.85 -4.43
CA ILE A 272 -8.68 8.73 -4.41
C ILE A 272 -7.81 8.53 -3.15
N ASN A 273 -8.42 8.57 -1.97
CA ASN A 273 -7.65 8.58 -0.71
C ASN A 273 -7.16 7.20 -0.28
N LEU A 274 -7.92 6.13 -0.56
CA LEU A 274 -7.57 4.79 -0.11
C LEU A 274 -7.09 3.88 -1.24
N MET A 275 -7.89 3.74 -2.31
CA MET A 275 -7.57 2.77 -3.35
C MET A 275 -6.34 3.18 -4.15
N ALA A 276 -6.25 4.46 -4.53
CA ALA A 276 -5.07 4.98 -5.22
C ALA A 276 -3.82 4.94 -4.32
N THR A 277 -3.93 5.33 -3.04
CA THR A 277 -2.80 5.22 -2.09
C THR A 277 -2.26 3.80 -2.01
N ARG A 278 -3.15 2.80 -1.96
CA ARG A 278 -2.75 1.40 -1.96
C ARG A 278 -2.03 1.00 -3.25
N MET A 279 -2.59 1.37 -4.39
CA MET A 279 -2.01 1.06 -5.70
C MET A 279 -0.63 1.73 -5.86
N ILE A 280 -0.50 3.01 -5.49
CA ILE A 280 0.77 3.75 -5.51
C ILE A 280 1.83 3.04 -4.64
N ALA A 281 1.46 2.61 -3.44
CA ALA A 281 2.37 1.89 -2.54
C ALA A 281 2.76 0.51 -3.11
N GLU A 282 1.84 -0.22 -3.76
CA GLU A 282 2.14 -1.49 -4.44
C GLU A 282 3.14 -1.27 -5.59
N VAL A 283 2.95 -0.21 -6.40
CA VAL A 283 3.87 0.15 -7.49
C VAL A 283 5.23 0.59 -6.95
N ALA A 284 5.28 1.48 -5.95
CA ALA A 284 6.51 1.93 -5.31
C ALA A 284 7.34 0.75 -4.77
N LYS A 285 6.69 -0.15 -4.03
CA LYS A 285 7.30 -1.37 -3.52
C LYS A 285 7.81 -2.28 -4.63
N GLY A 286 7.03 -2.45 -5.70
CA GLY A 286 7.40 -3.24 -6.89
C GLY A 286 8.57 -2.64 -7.66
N SER A 287 8.70 -1.32 -7.66
CA SER A 287 9.79 -0.57 -8.30
C SER A 287 11.05 -0.46 -7.44
N GLY A 288 11.04 -1.00 -6.21
CA GLY A 288 12.18 -0.99 -5.31
C GLY A 288 12.39 0.34 -4.57
N VAL A 289 11.37 1.22 -4.54
CA VAL A 289 11.38 2.45 -3.73
C VAL A 289 11.23 2.06 -2.26
N GLY A 290 12.29 2.28 -1.49
CA GLY A 290 12.33 1.90 -0.07
C GLY A 290 11.76 2.97 0.87
N HIS A 291 11.77 4.23 0.49
CA HIS A 291 11.38 5.36 1.32
C HIS A 291 10.06 5.97 0.84
N PHE A 292 8.99 5.80 1.61
CA PHE A 292 7.65 6.25 1.26
C PHE A 292 7.07 7.11 2.39
N ILE A 293 6.89 8.42 2.15
CA ILE A 293 6.36 9.37 3.13
C ILE A 293 4.89 9.64 2.78
N PHE A 294 3.99 9.44 3.74
CA PHE A 294 2.55 9.62 3.57
C PHE A 294 2.00 10.72 4.46
N ALA A 295 1.29 11.68 3.85
CA ALA A 295 0.57 12.72 4.56
C ALA A 295 -0.75 12.18 5.13
N SER A 296 -0.78 12.01 6.45
CA SER A 296 -1.96 11.74 7.26
C SER A 296 -2.36 12.99 8.05
N THR A 297 -3.21 12.85 9.05
CA THR A 297 -3.84 13.96 9.78
C THR A 297 -4.07 13.61 11.25
N CYS A 298 -3.97 14.59 12.15
CA CYS A 298 -4.41 14.44 13.53
C CYS A 298 -5.95 14.29 13.67
N SER A 299 -6.74 14.57 12.63
CA SER A 299 -8.19 14.32 12.63
C SER A 299 -8.54 12.84 12.83
N VAL A 300 -7.58 11.91 12.67
CA VAL A 300 -7.75 10.48 12.97
C VAL A 300 -8.09 10.20 14.44
N TYR A 301 -7.79 11.14 15.33
CA TYR A 301 -8.07 11.02 16.75
C TYR A 301 -9.52 11.34 17.12
N GLY A 302 -10.24 12.16 16.34
CA GLY A 302 -11.65 12.50 16.53
C GLY A 302 -11.90 13.43 17.70
N ALA A 303 -12.50 12.92 18.79
CA ALA A 303 -12.77 13.68 20.01
C ALA A 303 -12.18 12.96 21.22
N SER A 304 -11.54 13.71 22.12
CA SER A 304 -10.95 13.20 23.36
C SER A 304 -10.76 14.31 24.39
N ASP A 305 -11.00 13.97 25.66
CA ASP A 305 -10.75 14.84 26.81
C ASP A 305 -9.30 14.72 27.33
N HIS A 306 -8.48 13.90 26.70
CA HIS A 306 -7.10 13.67 27.08
C HIS A 306 -6.14 14.05 25.96
N MET A 307 -4.91 14.42 26.32
CA MET A 307 -3.84 14.65 25.34
C MET A 307 -3.51 13.34 24.60
N LEU A 308 -3.51 13.40 23.28
CA LEU A 308 -3.35 12.25 22.38
C LEU A 308 -1.94 12.17 21.81
N ASP A 309 -1.40 10.97 21.69
CA ASP A 309 -0.13 10.66 21.05
C ASP A 309 -0.27 9.58 19.98
N GLU A 310 0.83 9.16 19.36
CA GLU A 310 0.82 8.17 18.27
C GLU A 310 0.37 6.76 18.70
N ARG A 311 0.29 6.49 20.02
CA ARG A 311 -0.16 5.22 20.61
C ARG A 311 -1.64 5.26 20.99
N SER A 312 -2.23 6.43 21.01
CA SER A 312 -3.62 6.63 21.40
C SER A 312 -4.58 5.94 20.43
N VAL A 313 -5.74 5.53 20.94
CA VAL A 313 -6.79 4.91 20.15
C VAL A 313 -7.32 5.92 19.13
N LEU A 314 -7.51 5.47 17.90
CA LEU A 314 -8.05 6.28 16.82
C LEU A 314 -9.59 6.23 16.84
N ASN A 315 -10.24 7.39 16.86
CA ASN A 315 -11.69 7.52 16.94
C ASN A 315 -12.23 8.47 15.85
N PRO A 316 -12.20 8.07 14.57
CA PRO A 316 -12.54 8.94 13.45
C PRO A 316 -14.03 9.31 13.45
N VAL A 317 -14.33 10.60 13.35
CA VAL A 317 -15.70 11.12 13.27
C VAL A 317 -16.15 11.46 11.84
N SER A 318 -15.25 11.38 10.86
CA SER A 318 -15.52 11.75 9.46
C SER A 318 -15.02 10.70 8.46
N LEU A 319 -15.54 10.75 7.23
CA LEU A 319 -15.08 9.92 6.11
C LEU A 319 -13.61 10.20 5.80
N TYR A 320 -13.19 11.47 5.82
CA TYR A 320 -11.81 11.88 5.63
C TYR A 320 -10.88 11.17 6.61
N ALA A 321 -11.17 11.24 7.91
CA ALA A 321 -10.36 10.59 8.95
C ALA A 321 -10.36 9.06 8.78
N ARG A 322 -11.52 8.45 8.49
CA ARG A 322 -11.62 7.01 8.22
C ARG A 322 -10.78 6.59 7.02
N SER A 323 -10.80 7.36 5.92
CA SER A 323 -9.99 7.08 4.73
C SER A 323 -8.49 7.14 5.00
N LYS A 324 -8.04 8.13 5.80
CA LYS A 324 -6.63 8.26 6.20
C LYS A 324 -6.19 7.11 7.11
N ILE A 325 -6.98 6.71 8.11
CA ILE A 325 -6.69 5.54 8.96
C ILE A 325 -6.58 4.25 8.13
N ALA A 326 -7.49 4.06 7.19
CA ALA A 326 -7.45 2.89 6.31
C ALA A 326 -6.17 2.86 5.47
N SER A 327 -5.75 4.01 4.95
CA SER A 327 -4.49 4.17 4.19
C SER A 327 -3.25 3.91 5.06
N GLU A 328 -3.19 4.46 6.29
CA GLU A 328 -2.13 4.15 7.26
C GLU A 328 -2.01 2.64 7.51
N LYS A 329 -3.15 1.97 7.78
CA LYS A 329 -3.18 0.52 8.02
C LYS A 329 -2.69 -0.28 6.83
N VAL A 330 -3.07 0.10 5.61
CA VAL A 330 -2.62 -0.54 4.37
C VAL A 330 -1.11 -0.39 4.22
N LEU A 331 -0.60 0.83 4.35
CA LEU A 331 0.83 1.14 4.22
C LEU A 331 1.68 0.38 5.24
N LEU A 332 1.31 0.44 6.52
CA LEU A 332 2.03 -0.25 7.59
C LEU A 332 1.98 -1.77 7.44
N LYS A 333 0.86 -2.34 6.93
CA LYS A 333 0.76 -3.77 6.63
C LYS A 333 1.63 -4.21 5.45
N MET A 334 1.89 -3.30 4.51
CA MET A 334 2.77 -3.55 3.36
C MET A 334 4.26 -3.41 3.69
N ALA A 335 4.57 -2.83 4.85
CA ALA A 335 5.94 -2.59 5.29
C ALA A 335 6.75 -3.89 5.39
N ASP A 336 7.96 -3.86 4.84
CA ASP A 336 8.97 -4.93 4.98
C ASP A 336 10.38 -4.34 4.86
N GLU A 337 11.39 -5.18 4.68
CA GLU A 337 12.78 -4.73 4.58
C GLU A 337 13.07 -3.83 3.37
N ARG A 338 12.24 -3.93 2.32
CA ARG A 338 12.41 -3.21 1.06
C ARG A 338 11.47 -2.02 0.91
N PHE A 339 10.45 -1.92 1.76
CA PHE A 339 9.45 -0.87 1.71
C PHE A 339 9.17 -0.34 3.11
N SER A 340 9.49 0.92 3.35
CA SER A 340 9.50 1.56 4.66
C SER A 340 8.60 2.80 4.64
N PRO A 341 7.27 2.64 4.84
CA PRO A 341 6.38 3.79 4.94
C PRO A 341 6.62 4.56 6.23
N VAL A 342 6.59 5.89 6.11
CA VAL A 342 6.59 6.84 7.22
C VAL A 342 5.29 7.63 7.15
N ILE A 343 4.55 7.64 8.24
CA ILE A 343 3.26 8.31 8.34
C ILE A 343 3.43 9.62 9.09
N LEU A 344 3.00 10.73 8.50
CA LEU A 344 3.00 12.05 9.12
C LEU A 344 1.56 12.50 9.38
N ARG A 345 1.13 12.48 10.64
CA ARG A 345 -0.16 13.00 11.09
C ARG A 345 -0.02 14.49 11.37
N PHE A 346 -0.33 15.31 10.38
CA PHE A 346 -0.24 16.76 10.50
C PHE A 346 -1.35 17.32 11.39
N GLY A 347 -1.00 18.31 12.21
CA GLY A 347 -1.94 19.20 12.87
C GLY A 347 -2.77 19.99 11.85
N THR A 348 -3.68 20.84 12.31
CA THR A 348 -4.48 21.76 11.48
C THR A 348 -3.55 22.77 10.82
N ILE A 349 -3.42 22.69 9.50
CA ILE A 349 -2.45 23.53 8.77
C ILE A 349 -2.99 24.94 8.55
N TYR A 350 -2.12 25.94 8.63
CA TYR A 350 -2.40 27.36 8.33
C TYR A 350 -1.23 28.01 7.58
N GLY A 351 -1.37 29.30 7.23
CA GLY A 351 -0.36 30.07 6.53
C GLY A 351 -0.48 30.00 5.01
N LEU A 352 0.40 30.69 4.31
CA LEU A 352 0.36 30.87 2.86
C LEU A 352 1.35 29.95 2.14
N SER A 353 0.95 29.45 0.99
CA SER A 353 1.81 28.73 0.05
C SER A 353 1.50 29.11 -1.39
N GLY A 354 2.08 28.42 -2.37
CA GLY A 354 1.72 28.64 -3.78
C GLY A 354 0.24 28.38 -4.06
N ARG A 355 -0.34 27.35 -3.40
CA ARG A 355 -1.78 27.09 -3.41
C ARG A 355 -2.36 27.35 -2.03
N THR A 356 -2.60 28.61 -1.71
CA THR A 356 -3.17 29.03 -0.43
C THR A 356 -4.61 28.53 -0.24
N ARG A 357 -5.01 28.30 1.01
CA ARG A 357 -6.35 27.86 1.39
C ARG A 357 -6.97 28.82 2.40
N PHE A 358 -8.12 29.40 2.06
CA PHE A 358 -8.93 30.20 2.96
C PHE A 358 -10.16 29.45 3.52
N ASP A 359 -10.26 28.16 3.28
CA ASP A 359 -11.21 27.27 3.96
C ASP A 359 -10.61 26.64 5.24
N LEU A 360 -9.46 27.13 5.71
CA LEU A 360 -8.79 26.73 6.94
C LEU A 360 -8.96 27.81 8.02
N VAL A 361 -9.16 27.37 9.25
CA VAL A 361 -9.61 28.21 10.38
C VAL A 361 -8.83 29.51 10.51
N ILE A 362 -7.51 29.48 10.74
CA ILE A 362 -6.71 30.68 10.96
C ILE A 362 -6.76 31.59 9.73
N ASN A 363 -6.52 31.04 8.54
CA ASN A 363 -6.52 31.83 7.31
C ASN A 363 -7.88 32.49 7.04
N LEU A 364 -8.98 31.73 7.24
CA LEU A 364 -10.34 32.23 7.02
C LEU A 364 -10.73 33.32 8.01
N LEU A 365 -10.54 33.05 9.32
CA LEU A 365 -10.94 33.98 10.37
C LEU A 365 -10.11 35.29 10.28
N THR A 366 -8.79 35.18 9.97
CA THR A 366 -7.94 36.34 9.76
C THR A 366 -8.39 37.19 8.55
N ALA A 367 -8.72 36.50 7.44
CA ALA A 367 -9.21 37.22 6.25
C ALA A 367 -10.55 37.92 6.50
N LYS A 368 -11.49 37.23 7.18
CA LYS A 368 -12.76 37.85 7.60
C LYS A 368 -12.55 39.03 8.53
N ALA A 369 -11.71 38.90 9.55
CA ALA A 369 -11.40 39.97 10.47
C ALA A 369 -10.88 41.22 9.74
N PHE A 370 -9.94 41.02 8.79
CA PHE A 370 -9.28 42.11 8.10
C PHE A 370 -10.15 42.77 7.01
N VAL A 371 -10.96 41.97 6.29
CA VAL A 371 -11.77 42.45 5.16
C VAL A 371 -13.20 42.82 5.56
N ASP A 372 -13.81 41.99 6.43
CA ASP A 372 -15.22 42.08 6.80
C ASP A 372 -15.42 42.70 8.19
N GLU A 373 -14.33 42.98 8.93
CA GLU A 373 -14.32 43.46 10.30
C GLU A 373 -15.10 42.57 11.28
N GLU A 374 -15.20 41.25 10.95
CA GLU A 374 -15.94 40.26 11.76
C GLU A 374 -15.16 38.94 11.89
N ILE A 375 -15.16 38.41 13.10
CA ILE A 375 -14.66 37.07 13.42
C ILE A 375 -15.84 36.23 13.92
N THR A 376 -16.40 35.39 13.07
CA THR A 376 -17.52 34.50 13.43
C THR A 376 -17.02 33.16 13.87
N ILE A 377 -17.27 32.75 15.13
CA ILE A 377 -16.88 31.46 15.69
C ILE A 377 -18.13 30.62 15.97
N PHE A 378 -18.11 29.34 15.56
CA PHE A 378 -19.12 28.35 15.88
C PHE A 378 -18.53 27.32 16.85
N GLY A 379 -19.16 27.14 18.02
CA GLY A 379 -18.63 26.34 19.12
C GLY A 379 -17.56 27.11 19.89
N GLY A 380 -16.35 27.03 19.59
CA GLY A 380 -15.25 27.82 20.17
C GLY A 380 -14.38 27.05 21.15
N GLU A 381 -14.94 26.12 21.93
CA GLU A 381 -14.23 25.36 22.97
C GLU A 381 -13.43 24.16 22.41
N GLN A 382 -13.57 23.86 21.10
CA GLN A 382 -12.87 22.74 20.49
C GLN A 382 -11.39 23.03 20.38
N TRP A 383 -10.59 22.13 20.90
CA TRP A 383 -9.14 22.12 20.75
C TRP A 383 -8.70 21.68 19.37
N ARG A 384 -7.71 22.37 18.81
CA ARG A 384 -7.00 21.98 17.59
C ARG A 384 -5.50 22.23 17.75
N PRO A 385 -4.66 21.27 17.33
CA PRO A 385 -3.25 21.54 17.15
C PRO A 385 -3.03 22.27 15.82
N PHE A 386 -2.31 23.38 15.84
CA PHE A 386 -2.01 24.16 14.64
C PHE A 386 -0.58 23.98 14.17
N LEU A 387 -0.36 24.05 12.86
CA LEU A 387 0.94 23.90 12.22
C LEU A 387 1.01 24.76 10.96
N HIS A 388 2.03 25.62 10.86
CA HIS A 388 2.24 26.39 9.65
C HIS A 388 2.63 25.48 8.48
N VAL A 389 2.16 25.80 7.25
CA VAL A 389 2.41 24.99 6.04
C VAL A 389 3.90 24.86 5.72
N ASP A 390 4.70 25.91 6.00
CA ASP A 390 6.16 25.85 5.84
C ASP A 390 6.81 24.86 6.80
N ASP A 391 6.34 24.76 8.03
CA ASP A 391 6.80 23.79 9.01
C ASP A 391 6.36 22.36 8.67
N ALA A 392 5.16 22.21 8.08
CA ALA A 392 4.74 20.92 7.53
C ALA A 392 5.71 20.44 6.44
N ALA A 393 6.08 21.34 5.51
CA ALA A 393 7.08 21.05 4.48
C ALA A 393 8.47 20.75 5.08
N ARG A 394 8.89 21.47 6.13
CA ARG A 394 10.15 21.21 6.85
C ARG A 394 10.16 19.85 7.53
N ALA A 395 9.04 19.42 8.12
CA ALA A 395 8.93 18.08 8.72
C ALA A 395 9.11 16.98 7.67
N VAL A 396 8.52 17.13 6.49
CA VAL A 396 8.73 16.20 5.36
C VAL A 396 10.21 16.16 4.96
N MET A 397 10.85 17.32 4.83
CA MET A 397 12.29 17.40 4.52
C MET A 397 13.16 16.72 5.58
N GLN A 398 12.81 16.86 6.85
CA GLN A 398 13.55 16.25 7.95
C GLN A 398 13.43 14.73 7.96
N VAL A 399 12.22 14.21 7.70
CA VAL A 399 11.99 12.77 7.53
C VAL A 399 12.72 12.23 6.30
N LEU A 400 12.69 12.94 5.17
CA LEU A 400 13.38 12.54 3.95
C LEU A 400 14.90 12.47 4.13
N GLY A 401 15.48 13.41 4.88
CA GLY A 401 16.92 13.47 5.15
C GLY A 401 17.41 12.61 6.32
N ALA A 402 16.50 12.01 7.09
CA ALA A 402 16.85 11.18 8.24
C ALA A 402 17.32 9.78 7.80
N PRO A 403 18.23 9.14 8.57
CA PRO A 403 18.60 7.76 8.33
C PRO A 403 17.36 6.85 8.31
N LEU A 404 17.25 6.00 7.29
CA LEU A 404 16.08 5.13 7.10
C LEU A 404 15.79 4.27 8.34
N GLY A 405 16.83 3.83 9.06
CA GLY A 405 16.70 3.07 10.30
C GLY A 405 15.94 3.82 11.41
N THR A 406 16.03 5.15 11.45
CA THR A 406 15.35 6.00 12.45
C THR A 406 13.87 6.19 12.14
N VAL A 407 13.53 6.32 10.85
CA VAL A 407 12.16 6.68 10.42
C VAL A 407 11.35 5.49 9.92
N ARG A 408 11.96 4.34 9.78
CA ARG A 408 11.36 3.14 9.21
C ARG A 408 10.08 2.72 9.94
N ASN A 409 8.98 2.66 9.20
CA ASN A 409 7.66 2.22 9.69
C ASN A 409 7.16 3.04 10.88
N GLN A 410 7.60 4.29 10.98
CA GLN A 410 7.19 5.17 12.05
C GLN A 410 5.93 5.96 11.68
N VAL A 411 5.14 6.25 12.72
CA VAL A 411 4.07 7.23 12.69
C VAL A 411 4.53 8.39 13.56
N TYR A 412 4.43 9.62 13.04
CA TYR A 412 4.75 10.85 13.76
C TYR A 412 3.56 11.80 13.72
N ASN A 413 3.19 12.33 14.88
CA ASN A 413 2.41 13.55 14.94
C ASN A 413 3.32 14.73 14.59
N VAL A 414 2.85 15.64 13.73
CA VAL A 414 3.63 16.79 13.26
C VAL A 414 2.92 18.08 13.64
N GLY A 415 3.52 18.82 14.55
CA GLY A 415 3.01 20.07 15.12
C GLY A 415 3.87 20.55 16.27
N SER A 416 3.30 21.39 17.15
CA SER A 416 3.90 21.88 18.39
C SER A 416 2.98 21.67 19.59
N ASN A 417 3.53 21.29 20.74
CA ASN A 417 2.76 21.22 21.98
C ASN A 417 2.19 22.60 22.38
N GLU A 418 2.94 23.67 22.09
CA GLU A 418 2.62 25.04 22.42
C GLU A 418 1.54 25.64 21.50
N GLN A 419 1.25 24.99 20.37
CA GLN A 419 0.26 25.45 19.39
C GLN A 419 -1.02 24.58 19.40
N ASN A 420 -1.37 24.03 20.54
CA ASN A 420 -2.69 23.50 20.79
C ASN A 420 -3.55 24.67 21.34
N TYR A 421 -4.55 25.12 20.58
CA TYR A 421 -5.44 26.21 20.96
C TYR A 421 -6.90 25.81 20.77
N THR A 422 -7.80 26.43 21.53
CA THR A 422 -9.22 26.39 21.19
C THR A 422 -9.50 27.35 20.02
N ILE A 423 -10.62 27.12 19.34
CA ILE A 423 -11.03 28.03 18.24
C ILE A 423 -11.29 29.43 18.77
N HIS A 424 -11.81 29.53 20.00
CA HIS A 424 -12.04 30.82 20.68
C HIS A 424 -10.72 31.59 20.89
N GLN A 425 -9.69 30.91 21.43
CA GLN A 425 -8.36 31.51 21.61
C GLN A 425 -7.78 32.03 20.30
N ILE A 426 -7.97 31.28 19.19
CA ILE A 426 -7.55 31.76 17.86
C ILE A 426 -8.31 33.03 17.46
N GLY A 427 -9.62 33.11 17.76
CA GLY A 427 -10.40 34.33 17.52
C GLY A 427 -9.87 35.52 18.32
N GLU A 428 -9.55 35.33 19.60
CA GLU A 428 -8.96 36.37 20.46
C GLU A 428 -7.60 36.86 19.95
N MET A 429 -6.71 35.91 19.54
CA MET A 429 -5.41 36.23 18.94
C MET A 429 -5.59 37.06 17.68
N ILE A 430 -6.50 36.69 16.76
CA ILE A 430 -6.79 37.44 15.55
C ILE A 430 -7.32 38.83 15.87
N GLN A 431 -8.21 38.97 16.86
CA GLN A 431 -8.73 40.25 17.30
C GLN A 431 -7.63 41.21 17.84
N GLN A 432 -6.59 40.65 18.49
CA GLN A 432 -5.43 41.46 18.92
C GLN A 432 -4.66 42.06 17.73
N HIS A 433 -4.56 41.32 16.61
CA HIS A 433 -3.92 41.79 15.37
C HIS A 433 -4.84 42.72 14.53
N VAL A 434 -6.17 42.60 14.69
CA VAL A 434 -7.19 43.41 14.01
C VAL A 434 -8.18 43.93 15.04
N PRO A 435 -7.81 44.97 15.83
CA PRO A 435 -8.63 45.44 16.95
C PRO A 435 -10.02 45.99 16.58
N GLY A 436 -10.23 46.32 15.29
CA GLY A 436 -11.52 46.79 14.77
C GLY A 436 -12.53 45.65 14.51
N ALA A 437 -12.07 44.41 14.48
CA ALA A 437 -12.95 43.28 14.16
C ALA A 437 -13.82 42.85 15.36
N ALA A 438 -15.11 42.70 15.11
CA ALA A 438 -16.05 42.16 16.11
C ALA A 438 -15.90 40.66 16.24
N LEU A 439 -15.65 40.17 17.47
CA LEU A 439 -15.62 38.74 17.78
C LEU A 439 -17.04 38.29 18.15
N VAL A 440 -17.66 37.47 17.30
CA VAL A 440 -19.02 36.96 17.47
C VAL A 440 -18.95 35.45 17.64
N SER A 441 -19.42 34.96 18.80
CA SER A 441 -19.47 33.52 19.09
C SER A 441 -20.91 32.99 19.06
N HIS A 442 -21.14 31.91 18.30
CA HIS A 442 -22.40 31.19 18.26
C HIS A 442 -22.28 29.89 19.06
N GLY A 443 -23.22 29.68 19.98
CA GLY A 443 -23.13 28.59 21.00
C GLY A 443 -23.44 27.18 20.50
N GLU A 444 -23.81 26.99 19.24
CA GLU A 444 -24.06 25.66 18.69
C GLU A 444 -22.78 25.03 18.18
N ASP A 445 -22.42 23.89 18.75
CA ASP A 445 -21.23 23.14 18.40
C ASP A 445 -21.52 22.25 17.18
N ILE A 446 -21.13 22.71 16.02
CA ILE A 446 -21.37 22.00 14.74
C ILE A 446 -20.25 21.01 14.43
N ASP A 447 -19.02 21.22 14.97
CA ASP A 447 -17.86 20.39 14.69
C ASP A 447 -17.57 19.40 15.83
N PRO A 448 -17.85 18.11 15.67
CA PRO A 448 -17.68 17.11 16.73
C PRO A 448 -16.21 16.79 17.06
N ARG A 449 -15.27 17.33 16.32
CA ARG A 449 -13.84 17.12 16.59
C ARG A 449 -13.42 17.98 17.78
N ASN A 450 -12.72 17.36 18.72
CA ASN A 450 -12.14 18.02 19.89
C ASN A 450 -10.91 17.24 20.33
N TYR A 451 -9.72 17.71 19.99
CA TYR A 451 -8.49 16.99 20.29
C TYR A 451 -7.29 17.92 20.40
N TRP A 452 -6.46 17.65 21.40
CA TRP A 452 -5.14 18.21 21.57
C TRP A 452 -4.09 17.11 21.53
N VAL A 453 -2.93 17.40 20.96
CA VAL A 453 -1.98 16.38 20.53
C VAL A 453 -0.59 16.64 21.06
N ASN A 454 0.09 15.57 21.46
CA ASN A 454 1.48 15.56 21.85
C ASN A 454 2.40 15.33 20.64
N PHE A 455 3.40 16.18 20.48
CA PHE A 455 4.35 16.17 19.37
C PHE A 455 5.79 15.81 19.80
N ASN A 456 5.98 15.33 21.00
CA ASN A 456 7.32 15.06 21.55
C ASN A 456 8.09 13.99 20.77
N LYS A 457 7.38 13.04 20.11
CA LYS A 457 8.03 11.95 19.41
C LYS A 457 8.90 12.45 18.25
N ILE A 458 8.36 13.29 17.39
CA ILE A 458 9.10 13.82 16.22
C ILE A 458 10.26 14.71 16.67
N GLY A 459 10.07 15.52 17.74
CA GLY A 459 11.12 16.32 18.33
C GLY A 459 12.28 15.48 18.86
N ARG A 460 11.99 14.43 19.65
CA ARG A 460 13.02 13.54 20.23
C ARG A 460 13.72 12.69 19.17
N SER A 461 12.99 12.19 18.19
CA SER A 461 13.55 11.27 17.19
C SER A 461 14.32 11.98 16.09
N LEU A 462 13.88 13.17 15.68
CA LEU A 462 14.39 13.87 14.51
C LEU A 462 14.90 15.29 14.81
N GLY A 463 14.75 15.78 16.04
CA GLY A 463 15.09 17.17 16.38
C GLY A 463 14.16 18.18 15.71
N PHE A 464 12.95 17.77 15.29
CA PHE A 464 12.01 18.69 14.65
C PHE A 464 11.41 19.65 15.67
N SER A 465 11.41 20.93 15.33
CA SER A 465 10.71 22.00 16.04
C SER A 465 10.09 22.94 14.99
N PRO A 466 8.81 23.27 15.09
CA PRO A 466 8.19 24.33 14.29
C PRO A 466 8.92 25.65 14.50
N LYS A 467 8.95 26.47 13.45
CA LYS A 467 9.56 27.80 13.49
C LYS A 467 8.53 28.93 13.50
N TRP A 468 7.36 28.66 12.94
CA TRP A 468 6.28 29.62 12.83
C TRP A 468 5.37 29.57 14.05
N THR A 469 5.00 30.73 14.55
CA THR A 469 3.92 30.91 15.52
C THR A 469 2.60 31.23 14.83
N VAL A 470 1.49 31.11 15.55
CA VAL A 470 0.17 31.49 15.03
C VAL A 470 0.12 32.98 14.74
N ASP A 471 0.72 33.82 15.61
CA ASP A 471 0.79 35.29 15.43
C ASP A 471 1.48 35.66 14.11
N GLU A 472 2.64 35.07 13.82
CA GLU A 472 3.36 35.29 12.56
C GLU A 472 2.54 34.85 11.36
N GLY A 473 1.74 33.77 11.48
CA GLY A 473 0.84 33.32 10.42
C GLY A 473 -0.34 34.25 10.20
N ILE A 474 -0.89 34.84 11.26
CA ILE A 474 -1.92 35.88 11.19
C ILE A 474 -1.37 37.10 10.45
N ASP A 475 -0.21 37.61 10.85
CA ASP A 475 0.46 38.75 10.18
C ASP A 475 0.75 38.47 8.70
N GLN A 476 1.18 37.22 8.38
CA GLN A 476 1.42 36.78 7.01
C GLN A 476 0.15 36.90 6.13
N VAL A 477 -1.00 36.46 6.67
CA VAL A 477 -2.29 36.54 5.95
C VAL A 477 -2.73 38.01 5.78
N ILE A 478 -2.65 38.84 6.82
CA ILE A 478 -2.98 40.25 6.77
C ILE A 478 -2.14 40.95 5.71
N GLU A 479 -0.83 40.74 5.70
CA GLU A 479 0.07 41.37 4.74
C GLU A 479 -0.19 40.93 3.29
N ALA A 480 -0.58 39.65 3.08
CA ALA A 480 -0.92 39.17 1.75
C ALA A 480 -2.20 39.83 1.18
N ILE A 481 -3.18 40.14 2.04
CA ILE A 481 -4.39 40.87 1.64
C ILE A 481 -4.05 42.34 1.43
N ARG A 482 -3.33 42.94 2.36
CA ARG A 482 -2.93 44.37 2.28
C ARG A 482 -2.09 44.67 1.04
N SER A 483 -1.15 43.81 0.68
CA SER A 483 -0.30 43.97 -0.51
C SER A 483 -1.01 43.65 -1.83
N GLY A 484 -2.26 43.18 -1.81
CA GLY A 484 -3.01 42.77 -3.00
C GLY A 484 -2.58 41.45 -3.60
N LYS A 485 -1.71 40.67 -2.91
CA LYS A 485 -1.35 39.31 -3.32
C LYS A 485 -2.56 38.38 -3.25
N VAL A 486 -3.46 38.62 -2.32
CA VAL A 486 -4.79 38.01 -2.22
C VAL A 486 -5.82 39.09 -2.47
N VAL A 487 -6.45 39.04 -3.64
CA VAL A 487 -7.44 40.07 -4.06
C VAL A 487 -8.81 39.81 -3.43
N ASP A 488 -9.26 38.58 -3.50
CA ASP A 488 -10.52 38.14 -2.87
C ASP A 488 -10.32 36.74 -2.27
N TYR A 489 -10.33 36.67 -0.94
CA TYR A 489 -10.17 35.38 -0.22
C TYR A 489 -11.35 34.44 -0.41
N ARG A 490 -12.49 34.91 -0.92
CA ARG A 490 -13.72 34.14 -1.18
C ARG A 490 -13.69 33.41 -2.53
N ASP A 491 -12.70 33.70 -3.39
CA ASP A 491 -12.54 33.03 -4.68
C ASP A 491 -12.49 31.53 -4.50
N ALA A 492 -13.16 30.78 -5.38
CA ALA A 492 -13.25 29.32 -5.32
C ALA A 492 -11.88 28.64 -5.32
N ARG A 493 -10.87 29.22 -5.98
CA ARG A 493 -9.49 28.70 -5.98
C ARG A 493 -8.89 28.51 -4.59
N TYR A 494 -9.37 29.22 -3.58
CA TYR A 494 -8.89 29.18 -2.20
C TYR A 494 -9.69 28.23 -1.30
N SER A 495 -10.72 27.56 -1.81
CA SER A 495 -11.55 26.63 -1.05
C SER A 495 -11.67 25.29 -1.75
N ASN A 496 -11.31 24.21 -1.07
CA ASN A 496 -11.45 22.87 -1.63
C ASN A 496 -12.92 22.55 -1.96
N VAL A 497 -13.83 22.86 -1.04
CA VAL A 497 -15.26 22.56 -1.22
C VAL A 497 -15.84 23.35 -2.38
N LYS A 498 -15.69 24.69 -2.39
CA LYS A 498 -16.21 25.53 -3.47
C LYS A 498 -15.67 25.08 -4.81
N TYR A 499 -14.36 24.93 -4.92
CA TYR A 499 -13.73 24.55 -6.18
C TYR A 499 -14.23 23.19 -6.69
N LEU A 500 -14.30 22.19 -5.80
CA LEU A 500 -14.79 20.86 -6.17
C LEU A 500 -16.26 20.90 -6.60
N THR A 501 -17.10 21.68 -5.91
CA THR A 501 -18.52 21.82 -6.24
C THR A 501 -18.72 22.52 -7.60
N GLU A 502 -17.96 23.59 -7.87
CA GLU A 502 -18.18 24.41 -9.06
C GLU A 502 -17.49 23.85 -10.31
N GLN A 503 -16.30 23.26 -10.17
CA GLN A 503 -15.45 22.91 -11.31
C GLN A 503 -14.76 21.53 -11.18
N GLY A 504 -14.52 21.07 -9.97
CA GLY A 504 -13.57 19.99 -9.70
C GLY A 504 -14.15 18.59 -9.84
N ILE A 505 -15.41 18.37 -9.45
CA ILE A 505 -16.01 17.02 -9.47
C ILE A 505 -16.03 16.48 -10.90
N PHE A 506 -16.37 17.28 -11.89
CA PHE A 506 -16.38 16.87 -13.31
C PHE A 506 -14.97 16.53 -13.82
N ARG A 507 -13.93 17.21 -13.32
CA ARG A 507 -12.53 16.90 -13.67
C ARG A 507 -11.99 15.67 -12.94
N LEU A 508 -12.56 15.34 -11.78
CA LEU A 508 -12.22 14.16 -11.00
C LEU A 508 -13.09 12.96 -11.36
N ALA A 509 -14.32 13.20 -11.86
CA ALA A 509 -15.12 12.13 -12.42
C ALA A 509 -14.31 11.48 -13.57
N ARG A 510 -13.96 10.22 -13.41
CA ARG A 510 -13.28 9.49 -14.49
C ARG A 510 -14.22 9.50 -15.71
N GLU A 511 -13.66 9.80 -16.86
CA GLU A 511 -14.12 9.16 -18.09
C GLU A 511 -13.88 7.63 -17.99
N GLU A 512 -14.42 7.02 -16.93
CA GLU A 512 -14.08 5.65 -16.52
C GLU A 512 -14.50 4.64 -17.58
N ASN A 513 -15.33 5.06 -18.51
CA ASN A 513 -15.89 4.17 -19.51
C ASN A 513 -15.57 4.58 -20.94
N GLY A 514 -14.97 5.74 -21.20
CA GLY A 514 -14.72 6.21 -22.57
C GLY A 514 -14.00 5.17 -23.41
N TRP A 515 -12.84 4.68 -22.96
CA TRP A 515 -12.09 3.66 -23.70
C TRP A 515 -12.76 2.28 -23.72
N ALA A 516 -13.44 1.88 -22.65
CA ALA A 516 -14.13 0.60 -22.58
C ALA A 516 -15.43 0.61 -23.40
N TYR A 517 -16.16 1.72 -23.35
CA TYR A 517 -17.31 1.93 -24.24
C TYR A 517 -16.84 2.08 -25.69
N GLN A 518 -15.76 2.78 -25.97
CA GLN A 518 -15.18 2.87 -27.30
C GLN A 518 -14.81 1.48 -27.83
N LEU A 519 -14.13 0.65 -27.05
CA LEU A 519 -13.82 -0.74 -27.42
C LEU A 519 -15.06 -1.62 -27.56
N LEU A 520 -16.09 -1.42 -26.74
CA LEU A 520 -17.33 -2.18 -26.83
C LEU A 520 -18.15 -1.78 -28.06
N TYR A 521 -18.10 -0.53 -28.48
CA TYR A 521 -18.90 -0.02 -29.62
C TYR A 521 -18.10 0.02 -30.93
N GLU A 522 -16.77 0.10 -30.94
CA GLU A 522 -15.95 -0.04 -32.16
C GLU A 522 -16.11 -1.44 -32.83
N THR A 523 -16.56 -2.43 -32.08
CA THR A 523 -16.79 -3.79 -32.59
C THR A 523 -18.25 -4.04 -33.04
N SER A 524 -19.18 -3.07 -32.91
CA SER A 524 -20.56 -3.23 -33.33
C SER A 524 -20.85 -2.47 -34.64
N PRO A 525 -21.54 -3.09 -35.60
CA PRO A 525 -21.89 -2.44 -36.88
C PRO A 525 -22.80 -1.19 -36.73
N GLU A 526 -23.32 -0.94 -35.53
CA GLU A 526 -24.25 0.16 -35.20
C GLU A 526 -23.57 1.41 -34.66
N ALA A 527 -22.23 1.41 -34.46
CA ALA A 527 -21.50 2.52 -33.89
C ALA A 527 -21.47 3.80 -34.75
N ASN A 528 -21.81 3.68 -36.04
CA ASN A 528 -21.86 4.83 -36.96
C ASN A 528 -23.14 5.67 -36.85
N LEU A 529 -24.12 5.28 -36.02
CA LEU A 529 -25.38 5.99 -35.89
C LEU A 529 -25.51 6.91 -34.67
N LEU A 530 -24.54 6.86 -33.74
CA LEU A 530 -24.58 7.66 -32.50
C LEU A 530 -23.58 8.83 -32.45
N VAL A 531 -22.76 9.02 -33.49
CA VAL A 531 -21.81 10.13 -33.58
C VAL A 531 -22.46 11.41 -34.18
N ASP A 532 -23.65 11.26 -34.78
CA ASP A 532 -24.38 12.37 -35.43
C ASP A 532 -25.61 12.85 -34.62
N MET A 533 -25.73 12.54 -33.34
CA MET A 533 -26.69 13.14 -32.40
C MET A 533 -25.93 13.80 -31.23
#